data_c05fdd9f0ed305e5b9c7fc27fe9a8b60
#
_entry.id   c05fdd9f0ed305e5b9c7fc27fe9a8b60
#
_cell.length_a   1.000
_cell.length_b   1.000
_cell.length_c   1.000
_cell.angle_alpha   90.00
_cell.angle_beta   90.00
_cell.angle_gamma   90.00
#
_symmetry.space_group_name_H-M   'P 1'
#
loop_
_entity.id
_entity.type
_entity.pdbx_description
1 polymer ?
#
loop_
_entity_poly.entity_id
_entity_poly.type
_entity_poly.pdbx_seq_one_letter_code
_entity_poly.pdbx_strand_id
1 'polypeptide(L)'
;MTRLHLKYVQSFGGYHYFRRRGSPRIPLPGIVGSAEFMAAYQAALATAPSAIGADLRSKPGSVSAAIAEYYGSIAFRSLSGGTPAKRRTILERFRENHGHMPLASLPKEFIIALLDTMPPHAARNWLKSFRHFIKWCLDRKLVRSDPTFSIRLKVPKSDGFHTWSEDEIAAFEAHHKIGSKPRLALSLGLFTAQRRGDVVHIGRQHIRDGVLTVRQHKTGAVLAIPVHPDLAAIIAATPIGHLTLLTTRSGKSYGADDFSDQFRIWCDAAGLPQACTFHGLRKAALTRLADAGCTAHEIAAISGHRSLREVERYTRAADQARLARAAMERTGNKSVKPVPGEVSKPLNPLPKKTG
;
A
#
# COMPACT_ATOMS: atom_id res chain seq x y z
N MET A 1 11.95 -25.81 -37.88
CA MET A 1 11.31 -26.43 -36.70
C MET A 1 10.08 -25.62 -36.35
N THR A 2 8.90 -26.18 -36.51
CA THR A 2 7.63 -25.50 -36.19
C THR A 2 7.50 -25.37 -34.68
N ARG A 3 7.50 -24.15 -34.16
CA ARG A 3 7.33 -23.89 -32.72
C ARG A 3 5.87 -24.18 -32.33
N LEU A 4 5.64 -25.24 -31.57
CA LEU A 4 4.32 -25.59 -31.06
C LEU A 4 3.87 -24.54 -30.04
N HIS A 5 2.88 -23.75 -30.39
CA HIS A 5 2.35 -22.69 -29.50
C HIS A 5 1.14 -23.25 -28.74
N LEU A 6 1.38 -23.75 -27.53
CA LEU A 6 0.33 -24.32 -26.68
C LEU A 6 -0.20 -23.26 -25.72
N LYS A 7 -1.53 -23.13 -25.66
CA LYS A 7 -2.22 -22.16 -24.82
C LYS A 7 -2.00 -22.51 -23.33
N TYR A 8 -1.72 -21.51 -22.49
CA TYR A 8 -1.47 -21.67 -21.04
C TYR A 8 -0.16 -22.34 -20.64
N VAL A 9 0.76 -22.62 -21.55
CA VAL A 9 2.08 -23.16 -21.21
C VAL A 9 3.05 -22.02 -20.92
N GLN A 10 3.72 -22.07 -19.77
CA GLN A 10 4.80 -21.17 -19.37
C GLN A 10 6.06 -21.98 -19.12
N SER A 11 7.19 -21.53 -19.66
CA SER A 11 8.50 -22.17 -19.46
C SER A 11 9.39 -21.27 -18.61
N PHE A 12 10.00 -21.83 -17.59
CA PHE A 12 10.94 -21.14 -16.72
C PHE A 12 12.04 -22.10 -16.28
N GLY A 13 13.30 -21.72 -16.44
CA GLY A 13 14.45 -22.52 -16.02
C GLY A 13 14.53 -23.91 -16.64
N GLY A 14 14.05 -24.10 -17.88
CA GLY A 14 14.03 -25.41 -18.56
C GLY A 14 12.83 -26.29 -18.20
N TYR A 15 12.01 -25.88 -17.26
CA TYR A 15 10.79 -26.57 -16.87
C TYR A 15 9.56 -25.95 -17.51
N HIS A 16 8.54 -26.77 -17.74
CA HIS A 16 7.28 -26.36 -18.35
C HIS A 16 6.13 -26.51 -17.36
N TYR A 17 5.23 -25.52 -17.34
CA TYR A 17 4.08 -25.50 -16.45
C TYR A 17 2.82 -25.08 -17.20
N PHE A 18 1.72 -25.75 -16.91
CA PHE A 18 0.40 -25.26 -17.29
C PHE A 18 -0.05 -24.22 -16.27
N ARG A 19 -0.37 -23.01 -16.71
CA ARG A 19 -0.85 -21.92 -15.84
C ARG A 19 -2.03 -21.21 -16.46
N ARG A 20 -3.16 -21.42 -15.86
CA ARG A 20 -4.40 -20.69 -16.15
C ARG A 20 -4.63 -19.65 -15.07
N ARG A 21 -5.14 -18.44 -15.41
CA ARG A 21 -5.40 -17.38 -14.44
C ARG A 21 -6.39 -17.89 -13.40
N GLY A 22 -6.01 -17.85 -12.11
CA GLY A 22 -6.84 -18.33 -11.00
C GLY A 22 -6.61 -19.80 -10.61
N SER A 23 -5.72 -20.55 -11.28
CA SER A 23 -5.39 -21.93 -10.96
C SER A 23 -3.94 -22.06 -10.51
N PRO A 24 -3.61 -23.03 -9.62
CA PRO A 24 -2.24 -23.33 -9.29
C PRO A 24 -1.44 -23.77 -10.52
N ARG A 25 -0.12 -23.63 -10.46
CA ARG A 25 0.78 -24.14 -11.49
C ARG A 25 0.75 -25.67 -11.48
N ILE A 26 0.50 -26.29 -12.64
CA ILE A 26 0.58 -27.73 -12.81
C ILE A 26 1.86 -28.01 -13.60
N PRO A 27 2.82 -28.81 -13.09
CA PRO A 27 4.03 -29.15 -13.82
C PRO A 27 3.67 -30.01 -15.05
N LEU A 28 4.35 -29.72 -16.17
CA LEU A 28 4.25 -30.50 -17.41
C LEU A 28 5.58 -31.21 -17.63
N PRO A 29 5.66 -32.51 -17.32
CA PRO A 29 6.89 -33.27 -17.47
C PRO A 29 7.23 -33.53 -18.96
N GLY A 30 8.51 -33.79 -19.21
CA GLY A 30 8.98 -34.13 -20.56
C GLY A 30 9.26 -32.94 -21.47
N ILE A 31 9.69 -33.24 -22.69
CA ILE A 31 9.98 -32.22 -23.71
C ILE A 31 8.67 -31.76 -24.36
N VAL A 32 8.57 -30.47 -24.65
CA VAL A 32 7.38 -29.90 -25.31
C VAL A 32 7.04 -30.66 -26.58
N GLY A 33 5.84 -31.26 -26.62
CA GLY A 33 5.36 -32.06 -27.73
C GLY A 33 5.61 -33.56 -27.58
N SER A 34 6.30 -34.04 -26.52
CA SER A 34 6.39 -35.47 -26.22
C SER A 34 5.04 -36.04 -25.79
N ALA A 35 4.87 -37.37 -25.91
CA ALA A 35 3.63 -38.04 -25.52
C ALA A 35 3.30 -37.80 -24.03
N GLU A 36 4.31 -37.83 -23.15
CA GLU A 36 4.19 -37.55 -21.73
C GLU A 36 3.75 -36.11 -21.46
N PHE A 37 4.40 -35.13 -22.12
CA PHE A 37 4.05 -33.70 -22.02
C PHE A 37 2.63 -33.46 -22.51
N MET A 38 2.25 -34.02 -23.67
CA MET A 38 0.91 -33.83 -24.24
C MET A 38 -0.16 -34.51 -23.40
N ALA A 39 0.11 -35.68 -22.80
CA ALA A 39 -0.82 -36.32 -21.86
C ALA A 39 -1.06 -35.44 -20.62
N ALA A 40 0.02 -34.95 -20.00
CA ALA A 40 -0.07 -34.03 -18.86
C ALA A 40 -0.77 -32.72 -19.23
N TYR A 41 -0.50 -32.19 -20.42
CA TYR A 41 -1.16 -30.98 -20.93
C TYR A 41 -2.67 -31.18 -21.18
N GLN A 42 -3.06 -32.32 -21.76
CA GLN A 42 -4.48 -32.67 -21.95
C GLN A 42 -5.18 -32.90 -20.62
N ALA A 43 -4.54 -33.57 -19.65
CA ALA A 43 -5.06 -33.72 -18.30
C ALA A 43 -5.25 -32.36 -17.61
N ALA A 44 -4.27 -31.47 -17.73
CA ALA A 44 -4.36 -30.11 -17.18
C ALA A 44 -5.43 -29.25 -17.89
N LEU A 45 -5.66 -29.43 -19.19
CA LEU A 45 -6.76 -28.81 -19.93
C LEU A 45 -8.13 -29.37 -19.51
N ALA A 46 -8.21 -30.69 -19.30
CA ALA A 46 -9.43 -31.38 -18.87
C ALA A 46 -9.77 -31.05 -17.41
N THR A 47 -8.76 -30.80 -16.57
CA THR A 47 -8.93 -30.16 -15.26
C THR A 47 -9.29 -28.69 -15.50
N ALA A 48 -10.45 -28.48 -16.14
CA ALA A 48 -10.96 -27.14 -16.31
C ALA A 48 -11.01 -26.49 -14.91
N PRO A 49 -10.53 -25.24 -14.73
CA PRO A 49 -10.89 -24.53 -13.55
C PRO A 49 -12.41 -24.58 -13.53
N SER A 50 -12.98 -25.06 -12.46
CA SER A 50 -14.39 -24.78 -12.19
C SER A 50 -14.55 -23.31 -12.55
N ALA A 51 -15.31 -23.00 -13.60
CA ALA A 51 -15.63 -21.61 -13.87
C ALA A 51 -16.06 -21.04 -12.52
N ILE A 52 -15.62 -19.82 -12.19
CA ILE A 52 -16.06 -19.17 -10.94
C ILE A 52 -17.59 -19.24 -10.96
N GLY A 53 -18.15 -20.18 -10.19
CA GLY A 53 -19.56 -20.56 -10.29
C GLY A 53 -19.87 -21.94 -10.90
N ALA A 54 -18.91 -22.79 -11.32
CA ALA A 54 -19.20 -24.14 -11.88
C ALA A 54 -19.42 -25.21 -10.82
N ASP A 55 -19.07 -24.99 -9.56
CA ASP A 55 -19.71 -25.66 -8.41
C ASP A 55 -21.08 -25.04 -8.11
N LEU A 56 -21.78 -24.66 -9.16
CA LEU A 56 -23.09 -24.01 -9.15
C LEU A 56 -24.25 -24.92 -8.74
N ARG A 57 -23.99 -26.11 -8.25
CA ARG A 57 -24.93 -26.85 -7.41
C ARG A 57 -24.68 -26.61 -5.92
N SER A 58 -24.23 -25.40 -5.57
CA SER A 58 -24.21 -25.00 -4.16
C SER A 58 -25.66 -25.05 -3.66
N LYS A 59 -25.87 -25.86 -2.64
CA LYS A 59 -27.18 -26.07 -2.03
C LYS A 59 -27.85 -24.71 -1.75
N PRO A 60 -29.08 -24.45 -2.20
CA PRO A 60 -29.76 -23.20 -1.87
C PRO A 60 -29.74 -22.92 -0.36
N GLY A 61 -29.53 -21.66 0.03
CA GLY A 61 -29.36 -21.26 1.43
C GLY A 61 -27.99 -21.52 2.05
N SER A 62 -27.04 -22.09 1.30
CA SER A 62 -25.66 -22.24 1.76
C SER A 62 -24.86 -20.94 1.63
N VAL A 63 -23.78 -20.83 2.40
CA VAL A 63 -22.79 -19.75 2.29
C VAL A 63 -22.27 -19.63 0.85
N SER A 64 -21.98 -20.76 0.20
CA SER A 64 -21.48 -20.78 -1.18
C SER A 64 -22.46 -20.17 -2.17
N ALA A 65 -23.75 -20.50 -2.08
CA ALA A 65 -24.79 -19.93 -2.93
C ALA A 65 -24.92 -18.41 -2.75
N ALA A 66 -24.94 -17.97 -1.51
CA ALA A 66 -25.07 -16.55 -1.19
C ALA A 66 -23.85 -15.72 -1.64
N ILE A 67 -22.62 -16.23 -1.50
CA ILE A 67 -21.41 -15.56 -1.99
C ILE A 67 -21.43 -15.45 -3.52
N ALA A 68 -21.85 -16.51 -4.23
CA ALA A 68 -21.95 -16.47 -5.70
C ALA A 68 -22.96 -15.40 -6.15
N GLU A 69 -24.14 -15.33 -5.51
CA GLU A 69 -25.16 -14.32 -5.78
C GLU A 69 -24.68 -12.90 -5.44
N TYR A 70 -23.96 -12.75 -4.30
CA TYR A 70 -23.39 -11.47 -3.89
C TYR A 70 -22.43 -10.89 -4.94
N TYR A 71 -21.61 -11.71 -5.61
CA TYR A 71 -20.71 -11.23 -6.67
C TYR A 71 -21.44 -10.68 -7.90
N GLY A 72 -22.64 -11.17 -8.19
CA GLY A 72 -23.52 -10.65 -9.23
C GLY A 72 -24.27 -9.37 -8.84
N SER A 73 -24.26 -9.00 -7.55
CA SER A 73 -25.05 -7.88 -7.03
C SER A 73 -24.45 -6.52 -7.36
N ILE A 74 -25.29 -5.48 -7.37
CA ILE A 74 -24.87 -4.08 -7.48
C ILE A 74 -23.95 -3.74 -6.30
N ALA A 75 -24.23 -4.22 -5.09
CA ALA A 75 -23.42 -3.97 -3.89
C ALA A 75 -21.97 -4.43 -4.02
N PHE A 76 -21.69 -5.48 -4.79
CA PHE A 76 -20.34 -5.92 -5.07
C PHE A 76 -19.75 -5.21 -6.30
N ARG A 77 -20.51 -5.07 -7.38
CA ARG A 77 -20.04 -4.48 -8.65
C ARG A 77 -19.75 -2.99 -8.55
N SER A 78 -20.41 -2.28 -7.62
CA SER A 78 -20.12 -0.85 -7.36
C SER A 78 -18.86 -0.59 -6.57
N LEU A 79 -18.18 -1.65 -6.07
CA LEU A 79 -16.90 -1.49 -5.39
C LEU A 79 -15.81 -1.06 -6.38
N SER A 80 -14.96 -0.13 -5.94
CA SER A 80 -13.91 0.45 -6.78
C SER A 80 -12.49 0.07 -6.33
N GLY A 81 -11.54 0.29 -7.24
CA GLY A 81 -10.11 0.07 -6.99
C GLY A 81 -9.79 -1.40 -6.67
N GLY A 82 -8.86 -1.63 -5.75
CA GLY A 82 -8.46 -2.98 -5.32
C GLY A 82 -9.43 -3.66 -4.33
N THR A 83 -10.52 -2.99 -3.96
CA THR A 83 -11.48 -3.51 -2.96
C THR A 83 -12.19 -4.78 -3.43
N PRO A 84 -12.71 -4.88 -4.68
CA PRO A 84 -13.36 -6.10 -5.16
C PRO A 84 -12.44 -7.32 -5.11
N ALA A 85 -11.20 -7.18 -5.60
CA ALA A 85 -10.24 -8.28 -5.63
C ALA A 85 -9.91 -8.79 -4.23
N LYS A 86 -9.58 -7.88 -3.29
CA LYS A 86 -9.27 -8.24 -1.90
C LYS A 86 -10.46 -8.89 -1.21
N ARG A 87 -11.66 -8.36 -1.40
CA ARG A 87 -12.87 -8.92 -0.80
C ARG A 87 -13.19 -10.28 -1.38
N ARG A 88 -13.03 -10.46 -2.70
CA ARG A 88 -13.18 -11.76 -3.36
C ARG A 88 -12.21 -12.77 -2.77
N THR A 89 -10.93 -12.45 -2.66
CA THR A 89 -9.93 -13.36 -2.06
C THR A 89 -10.32 -13.82 -0.65
N ILE A 90 -10.83 -12.90 0.18
CA ILE A 90 -11.27 -13.23 1.55
C ILE A 90 -12.51 -14.13 1.53
N LEU A 91 -13.51 -13.79 0.73
CA LEU A 91 -14.77 -14.55 0.68
C LEU A 91 -14.61 -15.89 -0.02
N GLU A 92 -13.73 -16.01 -1.06
CA GLU A 92 -13.43 -17.30 -1.68
C GLU A 92 -12.75 -18.25 -0.72
N ARG A 93 -11.73 -17.80 0.04
CA ARG A 93 -11.12 -18.64 1.08
C ARG A 93 -12.13 -19.10 2.14
N PHE A 94 -13.08 -18.24 2.51
CA PHE A 94 -14.17 -18.61 3.42
C PHE A 94 -15.12 -19.60 2.76
N ARG A 95 -15.46 -19.41 1.49
CA ARG A 95 -16.32 -20.30 0.71
C ARG A 95 -15.71 -21.69 0.53
N GLU A 96 -14.42 -21.78 0.24
CA GLU A 96 -13.69 -23.06 0.10
C GLU A 96 -13.78 -23.91 1.36
N ASN A 97 -13.61 -23.29 2.54
CA ASN A 97 -13.59 -24.03 3.80
C ASN A 97 -14.98 -24.21 4.42
N HIS A 98 -15.90 -23.28 4.22
CA HIS A 98 -17.17 -23.20 4.96
C HIS A 98 -18.39 -22.98 4.04
N GLY A 99 -18.22 -23.11 2.73
CA GLY A 99 -19.28 -22.86 1.75
C GLY A 99 -20.51 -23.77 1.85
N HIS A 100 -20.34 -24.96 2.42
CA HIS A 100 -21.40 -25.95 2.64
C HIS A 100 -22.34 -25.57 3.81
N MET A 101 -21.89 -24.70 4.71
CA MET A 101 -22.67 -24.31 5.89
C MET A 101 -23.95 -23.56 5.52
N PRO A 102 -25.06 -23.78 6.24
CA PRO A 102 -26.27 -22.99 6.05
C PRO A 102 -26.03 -21.55 6.52
N LEU A 103 -26.23 -20.58 5.62
CA LEU A 103 -25.96 -19.17 5.90
C LEU A 103 -26.82 -18.61 7.05
N ALA A 104 -28.09 -19.00 7.09
CA ALA A 104 -29.07 -18.49 8.06
C ALA A 104 -28.77 -18.85 9.53
N SER A 105 -27.95 -19.88 9.74
CA SER A 105 -27.59 -20.40 11.06
C SER A 105 -26.07 -20.29 11.38
N LEU A 106 -25.37 -19.36 10.76
CA LEU A 106 -23.97 -19.11 11.12
C LEU A 106 -23.87 -18.57 12.55
N PRO A 107 -23.28 -19.34 13.51
CA PRO A 107 -23.19 -18.88 14.88
C PRO A 107 -22.15 -17.77 15.03
N LYS A 108 -22.39 -16.84 15.93
CA LYS A 108 -21.43 -15.79 16.29
C LYS A 108 -20.13 -16.38 16.84
N GLU A 109 -20.25 -17.42 17.65
CA GLU A 109 -19.15 -18.13 18.28
C GLU A 109 -18.19 -18.74 17.25
N PHE A 110 -18.75 -19.28 16.15
CA PHE A 110 -17.97 -19.77 15.03
C PHE A 110 -17.17 -18.64 14.36
N ILE A 111 -17.78 -17.46 14.17
CA ILE A 111 -17.09 -16.30 13.60
C ILE A 111 -15.95 -15.83 14.53
N ILE A 112 -16.18 -15.81 15.84
CA ILE A 112 -15.15 -15.46 16.83
C ILE A 112 -14.00 -16.45 16.77
N ALA A 113 -14.28 -17.75 16.84
CA ALA A 113 -13.26 -18.79 16.76
C ALA A 113 -12.43 -18.70 15.49
N LEU A 114 -13.08 -18.41 14.34
CA LEU A 114 -12.37 -18.18 13.08
C LEU A 114 -11.46 -16.95 13.11
N LEU A 115 -11.91 -15.87 13.72
CA LEU A 115 -11.11 -14.63 13.86
C LEU A 115 -9.90 -14.85 14.76
N ASP A 116 -10.02 -15.67 15.81
CA ASP A 116 -8.95 -15.99 16.75
C ASP A 116 -7.80 -16.79 16.11
N THR A 117 -8.07 -17.47 14.98
CA THR A 117 -7.01 -18.12 14.19
C THR A 117 -6.16 -17.17 13.35
N MET A 118 -6.53 -15.91 13.27
CA MET A 118 -5.92 -14.93 12.38
C MET A 118 -5.05 -13.92 13.13
N PRO A 119 -3.95 -13.42 12.51
CA PRO A 119 -3.26 -12.24 13.03
C PRO A 119 -4.23 -11.05 13.17
N PRO A 120 -4.09 -10.19 14.21
CA PRO A 120 -5.08 -9.16 14.56
C PRO A 120 -5.49 -8.24 13.40
N HIS A 121 -4.53 -7.79 12.58
CA HIS A 121 -4.82 -6.94 11.42
C HIS A 121 -5.53 -7.69 10.30
N ALA A 122 -5.21 -8.98 10.09
CA ALA A 122 -5.88 -9.83 9.12
C ALA A 122 -7.33 -10.10 9.56
N ALA A 123 -7.56 -10.43 10.83
CA ALA A 123 -8.88 -10.61 11.43
C ALA A 123 -9.77 -9.36 11.25
N ARG A 124 -9.22 -8.17 11.50
CA ARG A 124 -9.94 -6.90 11.28
C ARG A 124 -10.35 -6.71 9.81
N ASN A 125 -9.45 -7.00 8.87
CA ASN A 125 -9.71 -6.84 7.45
C ASN A 125 -10.72 -7.90 6.94
N TRP A 126 -10.60 -9.12 7.44
CA TRP A 126 -11.56 -10.19 7.19
C TRP A 126 -12.96 -9.79 7.68
N LEU A 127 -13.08 -9.39 8.94
CA LEU A 127 -14.34 -8.99 9.56
C LEU A 127 -15.00 -7.81 8.81
N LYS A 128 -14.21 -6.82 8.39
CA LYS A 128 -14.71 -5.71 7.57
C LYS A 128 -15.28 -6.17 6.24
N SER A 129 -14.63 -7.12 5.58
CA SER A 129 -15.09 -7.65 4.30
C SER A 129 -16.33 -8.54 4.46
N PHE A 130 -16.33 -9.36 5.50
CA PHE A 130 -17.45 -10.25 5.82
C PHE A 130 -18.71 -9.47 6.24
N ARG A 131 -18.58 -8.43 7.06
CA ARG A 131 -19.69 -7.54 7.44
C ARG A 131 -20.40 -6.92 6.25
N HIS A 132 -19.65 -6.53 5.23
CA HIS A 132 -20.27 -5.97 4.03
C HIS A 132 -21.08 -7.03 3.26
N PHE A 133 -20.62 -8.28 3.24
CA PHE A 133 -21.36 -9.40 2.68
C PHE A 133 -22.61 -9.70 3.52
N ILE A 134 -22.48 -9.81 4.85
CA ILE A 134 -23.60 -10.05 5.75
C ILE A 134 -24.66 -8.92 5.69
N LYS A 135 -24.22 -7.66 5.59
CA LYS A 135 -25.17 -6.55 5.39
C LYS A 135 -25.99 -6.74 4.11
N TRP A 136 -25.37 -7.13 3.01
CA TRP A 136 -26.07 -7.45 1.78
C TRP A 136 -27.05 -8.63 1.95
N CYS A 137 -26.65 -9.64 2.72
CA CYS A 137 -27.54 -10.78 3.04
C CYS A 137 -28.73 -10.36 3.88
N LEU A 138 -28.55 -9.46 4.85
CA LEU A 138 -29.63 -8.87 5.66
C LEU A 138 -30.64 -8.10 4.80
N ASP A 139 -30.13 -7.23 3.93
CA ASP A 139 -30.95 -6.41 3.03
C ASP A 139 -31.83 -7.29 2.10
N ARG A 140 -31.38 -8.53 1.84
CA ARG A 140 -32.11 -9.54 1.05
C ARG A 140 -32.86 -10.58 1.88
N LYS A 141 -32.88 -10.43 3.19
CA LYS A 141 -33.53 -11.36 4.13
C LYS A 141 -33.02 -12.81 4.05
N LEU A 142 -31.79 -13.00 3.59
CA LEU A 142 -31.11 -14.29 3.57
C LEU A 142 -30.63 -14.72 4.96
N VAL A 143 -30.45 -13.78 5.86
CA VAL A 143 -30.21 -13.99 7.30
C VAL A 143 -31.18 -13.13 8.11
N ARG A 144 -31.52 -13.59 9.32
CA ARG A 144 -32.45 -12.87 10.22
C ARG A 144 -31.71 -11.82 11.07
N SER A 145 -30.45 -12.06 11.39
CA SER A 145 -29.64 -11.20 12.24
C SER A 145 -28.18 -11.20 11.75
N ASP A 146 -27.42 -10.19 12.14
CA ASP A 146 -25.99 -10.09 11.83
C ASP A 146 -25.17 -10.91 12.83
N PRO A 147 -24.56 -12.03 12.44
CA PRO A 147 -23.73 -12.83 13.34
C PRO A 147 -22.44 -12.10 13.73
N THR A 148 -22.11 -11.00 13.09
CA THR A 148 -20.94 -10.18 13.41
C THR A 148 -21.27 -8.98 14.30
N PHE A 149 -22.56 -8.79 14.62
CA PHE A 149 -23.00 -7.72 15.52
C PHE A 149 -22.26 -7.81 16.87
N SER A 150 -21.85 -6.67 17.39
CA SER A 150 -21.09 -6.56 18.65
C SER A 150 -19.67 -7.18 18.68
N ILE A 151 -19.19 -7.86 17.65
CA ILE A 151 -17.80 -8.32 17.62
C ILE A 151 -16.88 -7.09 17.49
N ARG A 152 -16.08 -6.84 18.53
CA ARG A 152 -15.10 -5.75 18.57
C ARG A 152 -13.71 -6.32 18.72
N LEU A 153 -12.85 -6.10 17.74
CA LEU A 153 -11.44 -6.53 17.78
C LEU A 153 -10.57 -5.40 18.29
N LYS A 154 -9.85 -5.66 19.38
CA LYS A 154 -8.75 -4.79 19.81
C LYS A 154 -7.53 -5.14 18.97
N VAL A 155 -7.18 -4.26 18.05
CA VAL A 155 -6.01 -4.45 17.19
C VAL A 155 -4.92 -3.49 17.66
N PRO A 156 -3.69 -3.97 17.87
CA PRO A 156 -2.57 -3.12 18.26
C PRO A 156 -2.43 -1.91 17.32
N LYS A 157 -2.04 -0.78 17.87
CA LYS A 157 -1.66 0.37 17.03
C LYS A 157 -0.42 -0.02 16.26
N SER A 158 -0.43 0.25 14.96
CA SER A 158 0.74 0.13 14.10
C SER A 158 1.35 1.51 13.94
N ASP A 159 2.68 1.60 14.05
CA ASP A 159 3.42 2.84 13.77
C ASP A 159 3.37 3.20 12.27
N GLY A 160 2.75 2.31 11.49
CA GLY A 160 2.65 2.44 10.05
C GLY A 160 3.96 2.09 9.35
N PHE A 161 4.13 2.59 8.15
CA PHE A 161 5.38 2.39 7.42
C PHE A 161 6.50 3.24 8.05
N HIS A 162 7.72 2.70 8.06
CA HIS A 162 8.92 3.44 8.41
C HIS A 162 9.03 4.72 7.54
N THR A 163 9.32 5.87 8.15
CA THR A 163 9.63 7.10 7.41
C THR A 163 11.12 7.10 7.15
N TRP A 164 11.52 7.22 5.89
CA TRP A 164 12.95 7.26 5.55
C TRP A 164 13.62 8.44 6.25
N SER A 165 14.82 8.18 6.80
CA SER A 165 15.71 9.22 7.28
C SER A 165 16.45 9.88 6.13
N GLU A 166 17.06 11.04 6.39
CA GLU A 166 17.91 11.70 5.42
C GLU A 166 19.17 10.88 5.08
N ASP A 167 19.73 10.14 6.05
CA ASP A 167 20.85 9.24 5.82
C ASP A 167 20.48 8.07 4.90
N GLU A 168 19.29 7.50 5.06
CA GLU A 168 18.78 6.44 4.17
C GLU A 168 18.57 6.95 2.74
N ILE A 169 18.06 8.17 2.60
CA ILE A 169 17.91 8.83 1.30
C ILE A 169 19.27 9.07 0.68
N ALA A 170 20.22 9.63 1.44
CA ALA A 170 21.58 9.89 0.97
C ALA A 170 22.30 8.60 0.56
N ALA A 171 22.16 7.50 1.32
CA ALA A 171 22.73 6.20 0.98
C ALA A 171 22.16 5.65 -0.33
N PHE A 172 20.85 5.76 -0.55
CA PHE A 172 20.23 5.36 -1.81
C PHE A 172 20.73 6.20 -2.99
N GLU A 173 20.87 7.50 -2.79
CA GLU A 173 21.35 8.44 -3.79
C GLU A 173 22.83 8.23 -4.15
N ALA A 174 23.67 7.92 -3.17
CA ALA A 174 25.08 7.62 -3.37
C ALA A 174 25.26 6.35 -4.21
N HIS A 175 24.44 5.32 -3.96
CA HIS A 175 24.50 4.06 -4.70
C HIS A 175 23.93 4.20 -6.11
N HIS A 176 22.80 4.89 -6.26
CA HIS A 176 22.08 5.04 -7.53
C HIS A 176 22.30 6.43 -8.16
N LYS A 177 23.19 6.49 -9.14
CA LYS A 177 23.57 7.74 -9.80
C LYS A 177 22.41 8.37 -10.60
N ILE A 178 22.49 9.68 -10.79
CA ILE A 178 21.59 10.42 -11.71
C ILE A 178 21.64 9.79 -13.11
N GLY A 179 20.49 9.71 -13.77
CA GLY A 179 20.31 9.01 -15.04
C GLY A 179 19.88 7.55 -14.90
N SER A 180 19.88 7.00 -13.67
CA SER A 180 19.38 5.64 -13.42
C SER A 180 17.90 5.62 -13.06
N LYS A 181 17.20 4.53 -13.40
CA LYS A 181 15.78 4.32 -13.06
C LYS A 181 15.51 4.35 -11.54
N PRO A 182 16.34 3.73 -10.68
CA PRO A 182 16.16 3.84 -9.23
C PRO A 182 16.21 5.28 -8.75
N ARG A 183 17.17 6.08 -9.22
CA ARG A 183 17.29 7.50 -8.85
C ARG A 183 16.06 8.30 -9.27
N LEU A 184 15.55 8.07 -10.47
CA LEU A 184 14.33 8.69 -10.95
C LEU A 184 13.11 8.26 -10.09
N ALA A 185 13.01 6.99 -9.70
CA ALA A 185 11.94 6.50 -8.86
C ALA A 185 11.94 7.14 -7.46
N LEU A 186 13.11 7.23 -6.83
CA LEU A 186 13.30 7.96 -5.56
C LEU A 186 12.81 9.39 -5.69
N SER A 187 13.32 10.11 -6.70
CA SER A 187 13.02 11.53 -6.90
C SER A 187 11.55 11.80 -7.19
N LEU A 188 10.89 10.95 -7.99
CA LEU A 188 9.46 11.02 -8.18
C LEU A 188 8.71 10.86 -6.85
N GLY A 189 9.12 9.92 -6.00
CA GLY A 189 8.53 9.73 -4.67
C GLY A 189 8.69 10.96 -3.77
N LEU A 190 9.90 11.50 -3.70
CA LEU A 190 10.25 12.63 -2.81
C LEU A 190 9.63 13.96 -3.26
N PHE A 191 9.74 14.30 -4.53
CA PHE A 191 9.31 15.62 -5.01
C PHE A 191 7.83 15.71 -5.36
N THR A 192 7.14 14.57 -5.59
CA THR A 192 5.71 14.59 -5.88
C THR A 192 4.85 14.08 -4.73
N ALA A 193 5.44 13.39 -3.77
CA ALA A 193 4.74 12.72 -2.67
C ALA A 193 3.58 11.81 -3.13
N GLN A 194 3.62 11.29 -4.37
CA GLN A 194 2.55 10.44 -4.89
C GLN A 194 2.65 9.00 -4.41
N ARG A 195 1.54 8.29 -4.44
CA ARG A 195 1.51 6.85 -4.10
C ARG A 195 2.18 6.04 -5.20
N ARG A 196 2.75 4.89 -4.86
CA ARG A 196 3.40 3.99 -5.83
C ARG A 196 2.53 3.70 -7.07
N GLY A 197 1.22 3.45 -6.85
CA GLY A 197 0.29 3.17 -7.94
C GLY A 197 -0.01 4.37 -8.83
N ASP A 198 0.26 5.59 -8.38
CA ASP A 198 0.11 6.80 -9.18
C ASP A 198 1.43 7.10 -9.91
N VAL A 199 2.58 6.93 -9.23
CA VAL A 199 3.92 7.22 -9.80
C VAL A 199 4.24 6.36 -11.01
N VAL A 200 3.87 5.08 -11.04
CA VAL A 200 4.15 4.18 -12.17
C VAL A 200 3.43 4.57 -13.46
N HIS A 201 2.43 5.44 -13.36
CA HIS A 201 1.68 5.95 -14.52
C HIS A 201 2.13 7.34 -14.99
N ILE A 202 3.06 7.98 -14.26
CA ILE A 202 3.58 9.29 -14.66
C ILE A 202 4.43 9.15 -15.93
N GLY A 203 4.17 10.00 -16.91
CA GLY A 203 4.92 10.10 -18.15
C GLY A 203 5.17 11.55 -18.55
N ARG A 204 6.06 11.77 -19.52
CA ARG A 204 6.39 13.14 -20.01
C ARG A 204 5.17 13.90 -20.48
N GLN A 205 4.17 13.22 -21.06
CA GLN A 205 2.92 13.82 -21.52
C GLN A 205 2.09 14.46 -20.39
N HIS A 206 2.37 14.13 -19.14
CA HIS A 206 1.71 14.72 -17.97
C HIS A 206 2.42 15.98 -17.45
N ILE A 207 3.58 16.33 -18.05
CA ILE A 207 4.35 17.52 -17.68
C ILE A 207 4.18 18.55 -18.80
N ARG A 208 3.59 19.69 -18.47
CA ARG A 208 3.43 20.84 -19.39
C ARG A 208 3.80 22.10 -18.65
N ASP A 209 4.58 22.97 -19.26
CA ASP A 209 4.98 24.29 -18.71
C ASP A 209 5.51 24.18 -17.27
N GLY A 210 6.31 23.16 -16.99
CA GLY A 210 6.90 22.92 -15.66
C GLY A 210 5.90 22.41 -14.60
N VAL A 211 4.67 22.03 -15.00
CA VAL A 211 3.65 21.50 -14.08
C VAL A 211 3.32 20.04 -14.43
N LEU A 212 3.41 19.18 -13.43
CA LEU A 212 3.00 17.78 -13.50
C LEU A 212 1.53 17.64 -13.12
N THR A 213 0.70 17.15 -14.04
CA THR A 213 -0.70 16.82 -13.76
C THR A 213 -0.84 15.33 -13.43
N VAL A 214 -1.33 15.00 -12.23
CA VAL A 214 -1.54 13.62 -11.76
C VAL A 214 -3.00 13.40 -11.39
N ARG A 215 -3.62 12.38 -11.99
CA ARG A 215 -4.91 11.86 -11.52
C ARG A 215 -4.67 10.67 -10.59
N GLN A 216 -4.97 10.84 -9.31
CA GLN A 216 -4.79 9.79 -8.32
C GLN A 216 -5.80 8.64 -8.50
N HIS A 217 -5.34 7.41 -8.68
CA HIS A 217 -6.18 6.21 -8.85
C HIS A 217 -7.11 5.94 -7.67
N LYS A 218 -6.59 6.11 -6.45
CA LYS A 218 -7.35 5.79 -5.22
C LYS A 218 -8.46 6.78 -4.90
N THR A 219 -8.25 8.06 -5.21
CA THR A 219 -9.12 9.16 -4.76
C THR A 219 -9.85 9.85 -5.90
N GLY A 220 -9.40 9.66 -7.14
CA GLY A 220 -9.88 10.36 -8.32
C GLY A 220 -9.45 11.84 -8.38
N ALA A 221 -8.71 12.34 -7.37
CA ALA A 221 -8.25 13.71 -7.33
C ALA A 221 -7.28 13.99 -8.48
N VAL A 222 -7.43 15.15 -9.11
CA VAL A 222 -6.50 15.69 -10.11
C VAL A 222 -5.67 16.76 -9.41
N LEU A 223 -4.35 16.60 -9.48
CA LEU A 223 -3.38 17.49 -8.85
C LEU A 223 -2.51 18.12 -9.93
N ALA A 224 -2.24 19.41 -9.82
CA ALA A 224 -1.26 20.14 -10.60
C ALA A 224 -0.08 20.47 -9.68
N ILE A 225 1.04 19.79 -9.89
CA ILE A 225 2.23 19.85 -9.02
C ILE A 225 3.35 20.53 -9.81
N PRO A 226 3.86 21.69 -9.38
CA PRO A 226 5.07 22.27 -9.98
C PRO A 226 6.23 21.27 -9.92
N VAL A 227 6.92 21.09 -11.02
CA VAL A 227 8.08 20.19 -11.08
C VAL A 227 9.27 20.87 -10.44
N HIS A 228 9.77 20.30 -9.36
CA HIS A 228 10.97 20.81 -8.69
C HIS A 228 12.18 20.79 -9.65
N PRO A 229 13.06 21.80 -9.65
CA PRO A 229 14.21 21.86 -10.55
C PRO A 229 15.07 20.59 -10.54
N ASP A 230 15.36 20.02 -9.37
CA ASP A 230 16.14 18.79 -9.25
C ASP A 230 15.42 17.60 -9.91
N LEU A 231 14.10 17.50 -9.75
CA LEU A 231 13.32 16.45 -10.42
C LEU A 231 13.37 16.63 -11.94
N ALA A 232 13.27 17.87 -12.44
CA ALA A 232 13.37 18.19 -13.85
C ALA A 232 14.73 17.76 -14.42
N ALA A 233 15.83 18.08 -13.71
CA ALA A 233 17.17 17.69 -14.09
C ALA A 233 17.35 16.16 -14.14
N ILE A 234 16.83 15.44 -13.14
CA ILE A 234 16.89 13.97 -13.09
C ILE A 234 16.06 13.34 -14.22
N ILE A 235 14.88 13.88 -14.53
CA ILE A 235 14.05 13.43 -15.66
C ILE A 235 14.78 13.65 -16.98
N ALA A 236 15.45 14.80 -17.15
CA ALA A 236 16.22 15.12 -18.35
C ALA A 236 17.42 14.18 -18.53
N ALA A 237 18.13 13.86 -17.45
CA ALA A 237 19.30 12.99 -17.46
C ALA A 237 18.96 11.49 -17.60
N THR A 238 17.70 11.09 -17.38
CA THR A 238 17.33 9.67 -17.41
C THR A 238 16.82 9.28 -18.80
N PRO A 239 17.39 8.23 -19.44
CA PRO A 239 16.88 7.70 -20.71
C PRO A 239 15.46 7.14 -20.55
N ILE A 240 14.50 7.75 -21.24
CA ILE A 240 13.09 7.38 -21.20
C ILE A 240 12.62 7.10 -22.63
N GLY A 241 12.44 5.82 -22.94
CA GLY A 241 12.01 5.35 -24.25
C GLY A 241 10.54 4.93 -24.34
N HIS A 242 9.71 5.33 -23.36
CA HIS A 242 8.30 4.90 -23.27
C HIS A 242 7.38 6.04 -22.82
N LEU A 243 6.06 5.78 -22.87
CA LEU A 243 5.04 6.73 -22.41
C LEU A 243 5.12 7.00 -20.89
N THR A 244 5.59 6.03 -20.08
CA THR A 244 5.81 6.22 -18.64
C THR A 244 7.28 6.45 -18.33
N LEU A 245 7.56 7.29 -17.34
CA LEU A 245 8.92 7.60 -16.88
C LEU A 245 9.61 6.35 -16.31
N LEU A 246 8.87 5.50 -15.62
CA LEU A 246 9.36 4.26 -15.03
C LEU A 246 8.91 3.06 -15.85
N THR A 247 9.89 2.28 -16.32
CA THR A 247 9.65 1.08 -17.12
C THR A 247 10.42 -0.11 -16.59
N THR A 248 9.87 -1.30 -16.78
CA THR A 248 10.54 -2.58 -16.53
C THR A 248 11.80 -2.72 -17.41
N ARG A 249 12.59 -3.76 -17.17
CA ARG A 249 13.73 -4.10 -18.03
C ARG A 249 13.30 -4.39 -19.48
N SER A 250 12.10 -4.91 -19.69
CA SER A 250 11.53 -5.17 -21.02
C SER A 250 10.86 -3.95 -21.67
N GLY A 251 10.98 -2.74 -21.08
CA GLY A 251 10.41 -1.50 -21.61
C GLY A 251 8.91 -1.31 -21.36
N LYS A 252 8.24 -2.18 -20.58
CA LYS A 252 6.82 -2.05 -20.24
C LYS A 252 6.62 -1.20 -18.99
N SER A 253 5.45 -0.56 -18.86
CA SER A 253 5.04 0.09 -17.61
C SER A 253 4.97 -0.92 -16.46
N TYR A 254 5.34 -0.50 -15.26
CA TYR A 254 5.18 -1.32 -14.05
C TYR A 254 3.71 -1.46 -13.64
N GLY A 255 3.34 -2.67 -13.19
CA GLY A 255 2.26 -2.80 -12.23
C GLY A 255 2.66 -2.21 -10.86
N ALA A 256 1.68 -1.80 -10.05
CA ALA A 256 2.00 -1.20 -8.75
C ALA A 256 2.70 -2.20 -7.80
N ASP A 257 2.35 -3.48 -7.84
CA ASP A 257 2.96 -4.51 -7.01
C ASP A 257 4.35 -4.89 -7.55
N ASP A 258 4.50 -5.11 -8.86
CA ASP A 258 5.80 -5.37 -9.49
C ASP A 258 6.80 -4.22 -9.25
N PHE A 259 6.31 -2.99 -9.23
CA PHE A 259 7.14 -1.82 -8.89
C PHE A 259 7.62 -1.86 -7.44
N SER A 260 6.79 -2.32 -6.50
CA SER A 260 7.22 -2.44 -5.11
C SER A 260 8.33 -3.46 -4.94
N ASP A 261 8.22 -4.60 -5.63
CA ASP A 261 9.23 -5.65 -5.60
C ASP A 261 10.54 -5.14 -6.22
N GLN A 262 10.45 -4.46 -7.36
CA GLN A 262 11.63 -3.86 -7.99
C GLN A 262 12.26 -2.75 -7.15
N PHE A 263 11.44 -1.90 -6.50
CA PHE A 263 11.93 -0.86 -5.62
C PHE A 263 12.65 -1.44 -4.40
N ARG A 264 12.16 -2.57 -3.87
CA ARG A 264 12.85 -3.29 -2.79
C ARG A 264 14.23 -3.78 -3.24
N ILE A 265 14.33 -4.37 -4.44
CA ILE A 265 15.63 -4.80 -5.01
C ILE A 265 16.61 -3.62 -5.07
N TRP A 266 16.17 -2.42 -5.46
CA TRP A 266 17.02 -1.24 -5.48
C TRP A 266 17.43 -0.78 -4.07
N CYS A 267 16.54 -0.88 -3.09
CA CYS A 267 16.88 -0.59 -1.69
C CYS A 267 17.90 -1.60 -1.15
N ASP A 268 17.74 -2.89 -1.45
CA ASP A 268 18.68 -3.94 -1.02
C ASP A 268 20.08 -3.72 -1.64
N ALA A 269 20.15 -3.34 -2.93
CA ALA A 269 21.38 -3.00 -3.60
C ALA A 269 22.10 -1.80 -2.93
N ALA A 270 21.34 -0.84 -2.40
CA ALA A 270 21.89 0.30 -1.66
C ALA A 270 22.16 0.00 -0.17
N GLY A 271 22.01 -1.25 0.29
CA GLY A 271 22.26 -1.66 1.67
C GLY A 271 21.21 -1.15 2.67
N LEU A 272 20.02 -0.78 2.21
CA LEU A 272 19.00 -0.18 3.06
C LEU A 272 18.17 -1.23 3.82
N PRO A 273 17.68 -0.90 5.04
CA PRO A 273 16.83 -1.77 5.84
C PRO A 273 15.56 -2.22 5.10
N GLN A 274 15.04 -3.41 5.47
CA GLN A 274 13.79 -3.94 4.93
C GLN A 274 12.57 -3.05 5.19
N ALA A 275 12.64 -2.18 6.20
CA ALA A 275 11.63 -1.19 6.52
C ALA A 275 11.51 -0.08 5.46
N CYS A 276 12.55 0.17 4.67
CA CYS A 276 12.57 1.19 3.61
C CYS A 276 11.68 0.75 2.44
N THR A 277 10.52 1.33 2.33
CA THR A 277 9.53 1.06 1.27
C THR A 277 9.19 2.35 0.53
N PHE A 278 8.63 2.25 -0.67
CA PHE A 278 8.16 3.43 -1.42
C PHE A 278 7.08 4.22 -0.67
N HIS A 279 6.28 3.55 0.16
CA HIS A 279 5.29 4.26 0.98
C HIS A 279 5.94 5.05 2.12
N GLY A 280 7.01 4.51 2.69
CA GLY A 280 7.84 5.24 3.67
C GLY A 280 8.51 6.47 3.07
N LEU A 281 8.93 6.38 1.80
CA LEU A 281 9.49 7.51 1.07
C LEU A 281 8.47 8.65 0.88
N ARG A 282 7.19 8.32 0.57
CA ARG A 282 6.12 9.33 0.55
C ARG A 282 5.95 10.01 1.92
N LYS A 283 6.10 9.27 3.04
CA LYS A 283 6.09 9.87 4.38
C LYS A 283 7.26 10.86 4.55
N ALA A 284 8.47 10.48 4.13
CA ALA A 284 9.63 11.36 4.16
C ALA A 284 9.41 12.65 3.35
N ALA A 285 8.81 12.54 2.15
CA ALA A 285 8.45 13.71 1.34
C ALA A 285 7.51 14.67 2.09
N LEU A 286 6.52 14.14 2.80
CA LEU A 286 5.59 14.96 3.60
C LEU A 286 6.27 15.58 4.82
N THR A 287 7.18 14.86 5.45
CA THR A 287 8.01 15.37 6.57
C THR A 287 8.91 16.49 6.09
N ARG A 288 9.62 16.33 4.95
CA ARG A 288 10.45 17.39 4.36
C ARG A 288 9.65 18.67 4.09
N LEU A 289 8.44 18.56 3.54
CA LEU A 289 7.56 19.71 3.32
C LEU A 289 7.17 20.38 4.65
N ALA A 290 6.88 19.60 5.69
CA ALA A 290 6.56 20.12 7.00
C ALA A 290 7.76 20.82 7.65
N ASP A 291 8.96 20.24 7.56
CA ASP A 291 10.22 20.81 8.08
C ASP A 291 10.62 22.08 7.33
N ALA A 292 10.28 22.17 6.03
CA ALA A 292 10.42 23.39 5.24
C ALA A 292 9.38 24.49 5.60
N GLY A 293 8.49 24.23 6.57
CA GLY A 293 7.50 25.19 7.06
C GLY A 293 6.22 25.25 6.25
N CYS A 294 5.99 24.30 5.31
CA CYS A 294 4.74 24.23 4.57
C CYS A 294 3.56 23.96 5.50
N THR A 295 2.45 24.63 5.25
CA THR A 295 1.19 24.42 5.94
C THR A 295 0.56 23.07 5.58
N ALA A 296 -0.35 22.58 6.42
CA ALA A 296 -1.09 21.37 6.12
C ALA A 296 -1.88 21.45 4.79
N HIS A 297 -2.33 22.64 4.41
CA HIS A 297 -3.02 22.88 3.13
C HIS A 297 -2.07 22.75 1.93
N GLU A 298 -0.88 23.33 2.00
CA GLU A 298 0.15 23.21 0.94
C GLU A 298 0.60 21.76 0.76
N ILE A 299 0.84 21.05 1.86
CA ILE A 299 1.17 19.63 1.83
C ILE A 299 0.03 18.80 1.24
N ALA A 300 -1.22 19.13 1.59
CA ALA A 300 -2.40 18.45 1.01
C ALA A 300 -2.53 18.72 -0.49
N ALA A 301 -2.23 19.95 -0.95
CA ALA A 301 -2.27 20.32 -2.37
C ALA A 301 -1.27 19.48 -3.21
N ILE A 302 -0.07 19.20 -2.69
CA ILE A 302 0.93 18.35 -3.37
C ILE A 302 0.54 16.87 -3.26
N SER A 303 0.19 16.42 -2.07
CA SER A 303 0.02 14.99 -1.77
C SER A 303 -1.37 14.43 -2.12
N GLY A 304 -2.37 15.29 -2.27
CA GLY A 304 -3.75 14.89 -2.54
C GLY A 304 -4.45 14.20 -1.36
N HIS A 305 -4.10 14.57 -0.13
CA HIS A 305 -4.84 14.12 1.05
C HIS A 305 -6.17 14.89 1.14
N ARG A 306 -7.27 14.14 1.33
CA ARG A 306 -8.60 14.73 1.50
C ARG A 306 -8.86 15.23 2.93
N SER A 307 -8.16 14.67 3.89
CA SER A 307 -8.29 15.01 5.30
C SER A 307 -7.02 15.67 5.80
N LEU A 308 -7.14 16.91 6.27
CA LEU A 308 -6.03 17.63 6.91
C LEU A 308 -5.51 16.91 8.15
N ARG A 309 -6.39 16.20 8.88
CA ARG A 309 -6.00 15.38 10.03
C ARG A 309 -4.93 14.32 9.70
N GLU A 310 -4.93 13.80 8.46
CA GLU A 310 -3.88 12.88 8.02
C GLU A 310 -2.55 13.61 7.80
N VAL A 311 -2.59 14.85 7.33
CA VAL A 311 -1.42 15.70 7.08
C VAL A 311 -0.85 16.25 8.38
N GLU A 312 -1.69 16.66 9.31
CA GLU A 312 -1.29 17.19 10.62
C GLU A 312 -0.37 16.28 11.42
N ARG A 313 -0.37 14.97 11.10
CA ARG A 313 0.58 14.04 11.72
C ARG A 313 2.03 14.36 11.35
N TYR A 314 2.25 14.93 10.17
CA TYR A 314 3.58 15.30 9.68
C TYR A 314 3.98 16.71 10.13
N THR A 315 3.02 17.65 10.15
CA THR A 315 3.30 19.03 10.54
C THR A 315 3.40 19.20 12.06
N ARG A 316 2.75 18.35 12.86
CA ARG A 316 2.64 18.53 14.31
C ARG A 316 4.00 18.66 15.01
N ALA A 317 4.98 17.83 14.67
CA ALA A 317 6.30 17.86 15.31
C ALA A 317 7.10 19.08 14.83
N ALA A 318 7.10 19.36 13.55
CA ALA A 318 7.76 20.52 12.96
C ALA A 318 7.13 21.83 13.45
N ASP A 319 5.79 21.90 13.48
CA ASP A 319 5.05 23.06 13.99
C ASP A 319 5.32 23.28 15.49
N GLN A 320 5.36 22.22 16.30
CA GLN A 320 5.64 22.34 17.71
C GLN A 320 7.04 22.94 17.95
N ALA A 321 8.07 22.42 17.29
CA ALA A 321 9.43 22.93 17.44
C ALA A 321 9.56 24.38 16.94
N ARG A 322 8.96 24.70 15.79
CA ARG A 322 8.94 26.05 15.21
C ARG A 322 8.21 27.06 16.10
N LEU A 323 7.02 26.69 16.59
CA LEU A 323 6.22 27.53 17.45
C LEU A 323 6.88 27.73 18.82
N ALA A 324 7.52 26.69 19.38
CA ALA A 324 8.27 26.79 20.62
C ALA A 324 9.45 27.76 20.46
N ARG A 325 10.22 27.65 19.37
CA ARG A 325 11.33 28.56 19.08
C ARG A 325 10.84 30.01 18.93
N ALA A 326 9.81 30.23 18.13
CA ALA A 326 9.22 31.55 17.94
C ALA A 326 8.62 32.14 19.25
N ALA A 327 8.12 31.29 20.14
CA ALA A 327 7.64 31.72 21.44
C ALA A 327 8.82 32.15 22.34
N MET A 328 9.89 31.36 22.37
CA MET A 328 11.09 31.69 23.16
C MET A 328 11.78 32.96 22.65
N GLU A 329 11.88 33.16 21.33
CA GLU A 329 12.42 34.37 20.73
C GLU A 329 11.62 35.62 21.14
N ARG A 330 10.28 35.52 21.19
CA ARG A 330 9.40 36.60 21.65
C ARG A 330 9.54 36.89 23.15
N THR A 331 9.86 35.89 23.97
CA THR A 331 10.09 36.08 25.41
C THR A 331 11.50 36.61 25.70
N GLY A 332 12.52 36.21 24.92
CA GLY A 332 13.90 36.65 25.06
C GLY A 332 14.12 38.14 24.80
N ASN A 333 13.20 38.82 24.12
CA ASN A 333 13.27 40.27 23.88
C ASN A 333 12.74 41.14 25.03
N LYS A 334 12.25 40.52 26.13
CA LYS A 334 12.05 41.21 27.40
C LYS A 334 13.34 41.09 28.21
N SER A 335 14.29 42.01 27.96
CA SER A 335 15.41 42.24 28.88
C SER A 335 14.81 42.34 30.28
N VAL A 336 15.18 41.38 31.15
CA VAL A 336 14.96 41.49 32.57
C VAL A 336 15.74 42.74 32.99
N LYS A 337 15.05 43.89 33.17
CA LYS A 337 15.67 45.06 33.80
C LYS A 337 16.09 44.58 35.18
N PRO A 338 17.37 44.67 35.55
CA PRO A 338 17.76 44.35 36.92
C PRO A 338 16.99 45.24 37.85
N VAL A 339 16.29 44.67 38.80
CA VAL A 339 15.60 45.41 39.86
C VAL A 339 16.70 46.15 40.63
N PRO A 340 16.68 47.49 40.66
CA PRO A 340 17.68 48.23 41.45
C PRO A 340 17.34 48.00 42.93
N GLY A 341 18.18 47.28 43.67
CA GLY A 341 18.12 47.31 45.12
C GLY A 341 18.06 45.97 45.86
N GLU A 342 18.59 44.87 45.41
CA GLU A 342 18.90 43.77 46.32
C GLU A 342 20.41 43.60 46.44
N VAL A 343 20.93 44.14 47.56
CA VAL A 343 22.25 43.86 48.05
C VAL A 343 22.31 42.38 48.46
N SER A 344 23.05 41.61 47.77
CA SER A 344 23.33 40.21 48.06
C SER A 344 24.03 40.09 49.42
N LYS A 345 23.33 39.64 50.43
CA LYS A 345 23.97 39.15 51.67
C LYS A 345 24.76 37.89 51.33
N PRO A 346 25.99 37.79 51.79
CA PRO A 346 26.77 36.58 51.56
C PRO A 346 26.16 35.38 52.33
N LEU A 347 26.01 34.27 51.64
CA LEU A 347 25.58 32.99 52.22
C LEU A 347 26.61 32.52 53.26
N ASN A 348 26.15 32.35 54.51
CA ASN A 348 26.93 31.72 55.53
C ASN A 348 27.25 30.25 55.16
N PRO A 349 28.50 29.79 55.41
CA PRO A 349 28.82 28.40 55.13
C PRO A 349 28.13 27.45 56.12
N LEU A 350 27.58 26.36 55.58
CA LEU A 350 26.96 25.27 56.36
C LEU A 350 27.94 24.63 57.33
N PRO A 351 27.52 24.30 58.56
CA PRO A 351 28.35 23.64 59.54
C PRO A 351 28.72 22.23 59.12
N LYS A 352 30.01 21.89 59.20
CA LYS A 352 30.53 20.53 59.00
C LYS A 352 29.96 19.62 60.10
N LYS A 353 29.26 18.57 59.73
CA LYS A 353 28.94 17.46 60.61
C LYS A 353 30.18 16.66 60.82
N THR A 354 30.68 16.69 62.04
CA THR A 354 31.59 15.74 62.66
C THR A 354 30.74 14.66 63.31
N GLY A 355 31.04 13.40 63.04
CA GLY A 355 30.45 12.23 63.67
C GLY A 355 30.39 11.08 62.66
#